data_137b7725cbadd91c5c71a70a2fbaf5b9
#
_entry.id   137b7725cbadd91c5c71a70a2fbaf5b9
#
_cell.length_a   1.000
_cell.length_b   1.000
_cell.length_c   1.000
_cell.angle_alpha   90.00
_cell.angle_beta   90.00
_cell.angle_gamma   90.00
#
_symmetry.space_group_name_H-M   'P 1'
#
loop_
_entity.id
_entity.type
_entity.pdbx_description
1 polymer ?
#
loop_
_entity_poly.entity_id
_entity_poly.type
_entity_poly.pdbx_seq_one_letter_code
_entity_poly.pdbx_strand_id
1 'polypeptide(L)'
;LTVLRALIDLLPHESVTYFGDTGRFPYGPRPAEEVRGFAVEISDLLVERGVKMLVVACNSAASAALEVLQRRYDIPVIGVVEPGVRAAAAATTSGRIGVIGTVGTIASGAYQEVAAQHGLELTCQACPGFVEFVEAGDVDSDQVRVLAERLLAPVREAEVDTLVLGCTHYPLLARTIAAVMGREVVRSEEHTSELQSHSFISYAVF
;
A
#
# COMPACT_ATOMS: atom_id res chain seq x y z
N LEU A 1 -7.11 5.01 -5.64
CA LEU A 1 -8.19 4.43 -6.49
C LEU A 1 -7.82 3.10 -7.15
N THR A 2 -6.53 2.69 -7.19
CA THR A 2 -6.07 1.42 -7.80
C THR A 2 -6.69 0.21 -7.10
N VAL A 3 -6.63 0.14 -5.77
CA VAL A 3 -7.27 -0.93 -4.98
C VAL A 3 -8.79 -0.96 -5.19
N LEU A 4 -9.45 0.21 -5.20
CA LEU A 4 -10.88 0.30 -5.48
C LEU A 4 -11.23 -0.28 -6.85
N ARG A 5 -10.44 0.05 -7.88
CA ARG A 5 -10.66 -0.48 -9.24
C ARG A 5 -10.55 -1.99 -9.27
N ALA A 6 -9.50 -2.53 -8.65
CA ALA A 6 -9.31 -3.98 -8.57
C ALA A 6 -10.47 -4.67 -7.82
N LEU A 7 -10.98 -4.07 -6.74
CA LEU A 7 -12.16 -4.58 -6.03
C LEU A 7 -13.40 -4.63 -6.92
N ILE A 8 -13.69 -3.56 -7.65
CA ILE A 8 -14.85 -3.49 -8.55
C ILE A 8 -14.74 -4.54 -9.66
N ASP A 9 -13.54 -4.71 -10.21
CA ASP A 9 -13.31 -5.68 -11.30
C ASP A 9 -13.44 -7.14 -10.79
N LEU A 10 -13.04 -7.43 -9.54
CA LEU A 10 -13.13 -8.76 -8.94
C LEU A 10 -14.53 -9.07 -8.38
N LEU A 11 -15.24 -8.07 -7.91
CA LEU A 11 -16.52 -8.21 -7.20
C LEU A 11 -17.58 -7.30 -7.82
N PRO A 12 -17.94 -7.50 -9.10
CA PRO A 12 -18.78 -6.58 -9.85
C PRO A 12 -20.23 -6.48 -9.34
N HIS A 13 -20.64 -7.40 -8.47
CA HIS A 13 -22.01 -7.44 -7.91
C HIS A 13 -22.08 -6.90 -6.48
N GLU A 14 -20.95 -6.48 -5.91
CA GLU A 14 -20.89 -5.94 -4.55
C GLU A 14 -20.96 -4.40 -4.55
N SER A 15 -21.66 -3.89 -3.54
CA SER A 15 -21.70 -2.44 -3.31
C SER A 15 -20.44 -1.99 -2.59
N VAL A 16 -19.75 -1.02 -3.13
CA VAL A 16 -18.51 -0.45 -2.56
C VAL A 16 -18.72 0.98 -2.15
N THR A 17 -18.42 1.30 -0.89
CA THR A 17 -18.34 2.68 -0.40
C THR A 17 -16.87 3.07 -0.32
N TYR A 18 -16.50 4.14 -1.02
CA TYR A 18 -15.14 4.69 -0.97
C TYR A 18 -15.10 5.96 -0.10
N PHE A 19 -14.11 6.03 0.77
CA PHE A 19 -13.81 7.21 1.56
C PHE A 19 -12.35 7.66 1.31
N GLY A 20 -12.15 8.86 0.83
CA GLY A 20 -10.84 9.48 0.65
C GLY A 20 -10.69 10.66 1.61
N ASP A 21 -9.72 10.59 2.52
CA ASP A 21 -9.45 11.67 3.48
C ASP A 21 -8.60 12.77 2.87
N THR A 22 -9.21 13.58 2.02
CA THR A 22 -8.55 14.70 1.33
C THR A 22 -8.27 15.88 2.25
N GLY A 23 -8.92 15.94 3.42
CA GLY A 23 -8.76 17.04 4.37
C GLY A 23 -7.53 16.94 5.24
N ARG A 24 -7.03 15.72 5.50
CA ARG A 24 -5.90 15.45 6.41
C ARG A 24 -4.68 14.88 5.71
N PHE A 25 -4.72 14.83 4.41
CA PHE A 25 -3.62 14.41 3.53
C PHE A 25 -2.40 15.35 3.65
N PRO A 26 -1.14 14.86 3.48
CA PRO A 26 -0.73 13.47 3.33
C PRO A 26 -0.52 12.76 4.67
N TYR A 27 -0.72 11.43 4.71
CA TYR A 27 -0.51 10.61 5.91
C TYR A 27 0.95 10.20 6.14
N GLY A 28 1.71 10.07 5.05
CA GLY A 28 3.07 9.51 5.09
C GLY A 28 4.06 10.15 6.06
N PRO A 29 4.10 11.49 6.22
CA PRO A 29 4.99 12.17 7.15
C PRO A 29 4.41 12.32 8.57
N ARG A 30 3.14 11.94 8.81
CA ARG A 30 2.49 12.13 10.10
C ARG A 30 2.90 11.07 11.13
N PRO A 31 2.84 11.40 12.44
CA PRO A 31 2.99 10.42 13.51
C PRO A 31 1.98 9.27 13.36
N ALA A 32 2.42 8.04 13.64
CA ALA A 32 1.56 6.85 13.51
C ALA A 32 0.29 6.93 14.37
N GLU A 33 0.36 7.54 15.54
CA GLU A 33 -0.78 7.72 16.45
C GLU A 33 -1.84 8.64 15.85
N GLU A 34 -1.43 9.72 15.17
CA GLU A 34 -2.34 10.64 14.50
C GLU A 34 -3.05 9.93 13.34
N VAL A 35 -2.29 9.21 12.50
CA VAL A 35 -2.84 8.41 11.39
C VAL A 35 -3.80 7.33 11.90
N ARG A 36 -3.48 6.70 13.03
CA ARG A 36 -4.35 5.73 13.70
C ARG A 36 -5.68 6.35 14.13
N GLY A 37 -5.63 7.54 14.73
CA GLY A 37 -6.84 8.28 15.11
C GLY A 37 -7.74 8.54 13.91
N PHE A 38 -7.19 9.01 12.80
CA PHE A 38 -7.94 9.24 11.56
C PHE A 38 -8.53 7.96 10.98
N ALA A 39 -7.77 6.87 10.99
CA ALA A 39 -8.25 5.58 10.51
C ALA A 39 -9.42 5.05 11.35
N VAL A 40 -9.38 5.24 12.67
CA VAL A 40 -10.48 4.86 13.56
C VAL A 40 -11.73 5.69 13.28
N GLU A 41 -11.63 7.02 13.19
CA GLU A 41 -12.76 7.90 12.87
C GLU A 41 -13.45 7.53 11.55
N ILE A 42 -12.66 7.29 10.49
CA ILE A 42 -13.18 6.90 9.18
C ILE A 42 -13.86 5.53 9.28
N SER A 43 -13.25 4.59 9.98
CA SER A 43 -13.79 3.25 10.14
C SER A 43 -15.10 3.26 10.94
N ASP A 44 -15.18 4.03 12.03
CA ASP A 44 -16.41 4.21 12.80
C ASP A 44 -17.56 4.71 11.90
N LEU A 45 -17.29 5.76 11.11
CA LEU A 45 -18.26 6.32 10.16
C LEU A 45 -18.73 5.29 9.12
N LEU A 46 -17.82 4.45 8.62
CA LEU A 46 -18.16 3.43 7.62
C LEU A 46 -18.94 2.27 8.23
N VAL A 47 -18.56 1.82 9.43
CA VAL A 47 -19.27 0.77 10.16
C VAL A 47 -20.69 1.20 10.55
N GLU A 48 -20.87 2.46 10.99
CA GLU A 48 -22.21 3.05 11.24
C GLU A 48 -23.11 3.03 9.99
N ARG A 49 -22.53 3.06 8.80
CA ARG A 49 -23.26 2.92 7.53
C ARG A 49 -23.59 1.48 7.13
N GLY A 50 -23.25 0.52 7.97
CA GLY A 50 -23.59 -0.89 7.79
C GLY A 50 -22.72 -1.62 6.77
N VAL A 51 -21.48 -1.21 6.58
CA VAL A 51 -20.54 -1.99 5.76
C VAL A 51 -20.24 -3.33 6.43
N LYS A 52 -20.07 -4.36 5.64
CA LYS A 52 -19.81 -5.73 6.11
C LYS A 52 -18.32 -6.06 6.17
N MET A 53 -17.47 -5.25 5.58
CA MET A 53 -16.01 -5.39 5.55
C MET A 53 -15.36 -4.04 5.36
N LEU A 54 -14.20 -3.85 5.97
CA LEU A 54 -13.33 -2.70 5.75
C LEU A 54 -12.07 -3.12 4.98
N VAL A 55 -11.69 -2.34 3.98
CA VAL A 55 -10.41 -2.48 3.27
C VAL A 55 -9.58 -1.23 3.50
N VAL A 56 -8.50 -1.36 4.24
CA VAL A 56 -7.56 -0.27 4.52
C VAL A 56 -6.55 -0.23 3.38
N ALA A 57 -6.88 0.53 2.33
CA ALA A 57 -6.09 0.59 1.10
C ALA A 57 -4.83 1.47 1.20
N CYS A 58 -4.80 2.40 2.15
CA CYS A 58 -3.64 3.25 2.40
C CYS A 58 -2.59 2.48 3.23
N ASN A 59 -1.38 2.31 2.68
CA ASN A 59 -0.29 1.61 3.39
C ASN A 59 0.07 2.29 4.72
N SER A 60 0.11 3.63 4.77
CA SER A 60 0.39 4.37 6.02
C SER A 60 -0.69 4.11 7.07
N ALA A 61 -1.97 4.07 6.67
CA ALA A 61 -3.07 3.77 7.59
C ALA A 61 -3.06 2.28 8.00
N ALA A 62 -2.84 1.36 7.06
CA ALA A 62 -2.74 -0.07 7.37
C ALA A 62 -1.59 -0.35 8.35
N SER A 63 -0.42 0.21 8.10
CA SER A 63 0.75 0.04 8.98
C SER A 63 0.54 0.64 10.38
N ALA A 64 -0.27 1.70 10.52
CA ALA A 64 -0.48 2.38 11.80
C ALA A 64 -1.67 1.84 12.58
N ALA A 65 -2.69 1.29 11.92
CA ALA A 65 -3.99 1.08 12.54
C ALA A 65 -4.60 -0.32 12.36
N LEU A 66 -4.11 -1.17 11.43
CA LEU A 66 -4.79 -2.41 11.05
C LEU A 66 -5.17 -3.28 12.24
N GLU A 67 -4.22 -3.58 13.14
CA GLU A 67 -4.50 -4.42 14.31
C GLU A 67 -5.54 -3.81 15.28
N VAL A 68 -5.50 -2.47 15.42
CA VAL A 68 -6.46 -1.78 16.29
C VAL A 68 -7.85 -1.89 15.70
N LEU A 69 -7.99 -1.71 14.38
CA LEU A 69 -9.26 -1.83 13.67
C LEU A 69 -9.80 -3.26 13.71
N GLN A 70 -8.93 -4.26 13.50
CA GLN A 70 -9.30 -5.68 13.59
C GLN A 70 -9.80 -6.09 14.98
N ARG A 71 -9.25 -5.49 16.04
CA ARG A 71 -9.72 -5.73 17.42
C ARG A 71 -10.97 -4.93 17.80
N ARG A 72 -11.24 -3.83 17.09
CA ARG A 72 -12.34 -2.92 17.40
C ARG A 72 -13.68 -3.37 16.82
N TYR A 73 -13.67 -4.02 15.66
CA TYR A 73 -14.89 -4.36 14.93
C TYR A 73 -15.06 -5.87 14.76
N ASP A 74 -16.31 -6.33 14.83
CA ASP A 74 -16.67 -7.74 14.58
C ASP A 74 -16.76 -8.09 13.10
N ILE A 75 -16.58 -7.11 12.20
CA ILE A 75 -16.52 -7.32 10.76
C ILE A 75 -15.06 -7.52 10.30
N PRO A 76 -14.83 -8.25 9.18
CA PRO A 76 -13.49 -8.38 8.63
C PRO A 76 -12.85 -7.03 8.29
N VAL A 77 -11.60 -6.86 8.69
CA VAL A 77 -10.77 -5.70 8.34
C VAL A 77 -9.51 -6.19 7.65
N ILE A 78 -9.34 -5.81 6.40
CA ILE A 78 -8.24 -6.24 5.55
C ILE A 78 -7.33 -5.05 5.25
N GLY A 79 -6.01 -5.23 5.42
CA GLY A 79 -4.97 -4.28 5.01
C GLY A 79 -4.30 -4.71 3.72
N VAL A 80 -3.48 -3.83 3.15
CA VAL A 80 -2.79 -4.05 1.87
C VAL A 80 -1.33 -4.54 2.03
N VAL A 81 -0.80 -4.57 3.25
CA VAL A 81 0.60 -4.95 3.51
C VAL A 81 0.83 -6.44 3.27
N GLU A 82 0.04 -7.30 3.93
CA GLU A 82 0.19 -8.76 3.83
C GLU A 82 -0.04 -9.27 2.40
N PRO A 83 -1.12 -8.89 1.69
CA PRO A 83 -1.29 -9.27 0.29
C PRO A 83 -0.11 -8.84 -0.59
N GLY A 84 0.45 -7.64 -0.35
CA GLY A 84 1.63 -7.15 -1.06
C GLY A 84 2.87 -8.03 -0.84
N VAL A 85 3.15 -8.43 0.39
CA VAL A 85 4.28 -9.33 0.72
C VAL A 85 4.09 -10.70 0.09
N ARG A 86 2.88 -11.27 0.15
CA ARG A 86 2.60 -12.59 -0.44
C ARG A 86 2.71 -12.56 -1.96
N ALA A 87 2.22 -11.52 -2.60
CA ALA A 87 2.38 -11.34 -4.04
C ALA A 87 3.85 -11.26 -4.45
N ALA A 88 4.64 -10.51 -3.70
CA ALA A 88 6.08 -10.41 -3.92
C ALA A 88 6.81 -11.75 -3.71
N ALA A 89 6.43 -12.50 -2.67
CA ALA A 89 6.95 -13.84 -2.41
C ALA A 89 6.67 -14.83 -3.55
N ALA A 90 5.49 -14.72 -4.16
CA ALA A 90 5.11 -15.55 -5.30
C ALA A 90 5.81 -15.14 -6.61
N ALA A 91 6.19 -13.88 -6.75
CA ALA A 91 6.77 -13.32 -7.97
C ALA A 91 8.31 -13.40 -7.99
N THR A 92 8.95 -13.34 -6.82
CA THR A 92 10.42 -13.38 -6.74
C THR A 92 10.98 -14.73 -7.19
N THR A 93 12.09 -14.68 -7.90
CA THR A 93 12.85 -15.86 -8.31
C THR A 93 14.15 -16.03 -7.52
N SER A 94 14.68 -14.93 -6.97
CA SER A 94 15.93 -14.92 -6.21
C SER A 94 15.73 -14.79 -4.69
N GLY A 95 14.51 -14.51 -4.23
CA GLY A 95 14.21 -14.16 -2.84
C GLY A 95 14.61 -12.73 -2.46
N ARG A 96 15.19 -11.93 -3.36
CA ARG A 96 15.58 -10.55 -3.11
C ARG A 96 14.44 -9.61 -3.44
N ILE A 97 13.71 -9.22 -2.41
CA ILE A 97 12.51 -8.39 -2.52
C ILE A 97 12.80 -6.99 -1.96
N GLY A 98 12.47 -5.97 -2.73
CA GLY A 98 12.46 -4.57 -2.31
C GLY A 98 11.06 -4.11 -1.92
N VAL A 99 10.99 -3.19 -0.97
CA VAL A 99 9.76 -2.45 -0.65
C VAL A 99 10.07 -0.97 -0.61
N ILE A 100 9.35 -0.18 -1.37
CA ILE A 100 9.40 1.27 -1.27
C ILE A 100 8.09 1.80 -0.73
N GLY A 101 8.17 2.78 0.18
CA GLY A 101 6.99 3.31 0.86
C GLY A 101 7.20 4.73 1.37
N THR A 102 6.18 5.28 2.01
CA THR A 102 6.32 6.55 2.73
C THR A 102 7.21 6.37 3.97
N VAL A 103 7.69 7.48 4.53
CA VAL A 103 8.51 7.44 5.75
C VAL A 103 7.79 6.69 6.86
N GLY A 104 6.52 7.00 7.13
CA GLY A 104 5.72 6.34 8.17
C GLY A 104 5.52 4.85 7.92
N THR A 105 5.25 4.46 6.66
CA THR A 105 5.08 3.04 6.29
C THR A 105 6.35 2.24 6.53
N ILE A 106 7.50 2.74 6.11
CA ILE A 106 8.78 2.02 6.28
C ILE A 106 9.21 2.01 7.75
N ALA A 107 9.08 3.13 8.43
CA ALA A 107 9.45 3.24 9.86
C ALA A 107 8.58 2.36 10.77
N SER A 108 7.36 2.01 10.38
CA SER A 108 6.49 1.12 11.16
C SER A 108 7.01 -0.30 11.31
N GLY A 109 7.84 -0.78 10.36
CA GLY A 109 8.29 -2.17 10.32
C GLY A 109 7.24 -3.19 9.85
N ALA A 110 6.02 -2.76 9.52
CA ALA A 110 4.92 -3.67 9.20
C ALA A 110 5.22 -4.63 8.02
N TYR A 111 5.91 -4.16 7.00
CA TYR A 111 6.33 -5.01 5.88
C TYR A 111 7.35 -6.06 6.31
N GLN A 112 8.34 -5.66 7.12
CA GLN A 112 9.38 -6.56 7.63
C GLN A 112 8.78 -7.61 8.57
N GLU A 113 7.84 -7.22 9.42
CA GLU A 113 7.16 -8.14 10.34
C GLU A 113 6.38 -9.22 9.59
N VAL A 114 5.58 -8.82 8.61
CA VAL A 114 4.85 -9.78 7.75
C VAL A 114 5.82 -10.66 6.97
N ALA A 115 6.87 -10.10 6.38
CA ALA A 115 7.86 -10.86 5.63
C ALA A 115 8.58 -11.92 6.48
N ALA A 116 8.91 -11.57 7.74
CA ALA A 116 9.53 -12.49 8.68
C ALA A 116 8.65 -13.72 8.97
N GLN A 117 7.32 -13.55 9.01
CA GLN A 117 6.37 -14.67 9.17
C GLN A 117 6.43 -15.66 7.98
N HIS A 118 6.85 -15.17 6.81
CA HIS A 118 7.03 -15.97 5.60
C HIS A 118 8.50 -16.41 5.37
N GLY A 119 9.40 -16.11 6.31
CA GLY A 119 10.83 -16.43 6.18
C GLY A 119 11.56 -15.60 5.11
N LEU A 120 11.06 -14.41 4.82
CA LEU A 120 11.61 -13.50 3.81
C LEU A 120 12.35 -12.34 4.46
N GLU A 121 13.42 -11.90 3.80
CA GLU A 121 14.10 -10.65 4.12
C GLU A 121 13.80 -9.60 3.05
N LEU A 122 13.51 -8.37 3.49
CA LEU A 122 13.16 -7.26 2.61
C LEU A 122 14.22 -6.16 2.66
N THR A 123 14.53 -5.60 1.49
CA THR A 123 15.22 -4.31 1.40
C THR A 123 14.17 -3.21 1.35
N CYS A 124 14.00 -2.48 2.47
CA CYS A 124 12.96 -1.47 2.61
C CYS A 124 13.55 -0.07 2.47
N GLN A 125 12.93 0.78 1.64
CA GLN A 125 13.39 2.15 1.39
C GLN A 125 12.23 3.14 1.46
N ALA A 126 12.39 4.17 2.32
CA ALA A 126 11.47 5.30 2.35
C ALA A 126 11.73 6.23 1.16
N CYS A 127 10.67 6.67 0.49
CA CYS A 127 10.74 7.54 -0.67
C CYS A 127 9.95 8.86 -0.44
N PRO A 128 10.46 9.76 0.43
CA PRO A 128 9.83 11.07 0.63
C PRO A 128 9.88 11.89 -0.66
N GLY A 129 8.84 12.69 -0.90
CA GLY A 129 8.71 13.53 -2.10
C GLY A 129 7.94 12.85 -3.25
N PHE A 130 7.85 11.52 -3.31
CA PHE A 130 7.13 10.84 -4.38
C PHE A 130 5.63 11.14 -4.39
N VAL A 131 5.02 11.22 -3.20
CA VAL A 131 3.60 11.55 -3.08
C VAL A 131 3.33 12.97 -3.57
N GLU A 132 4.16 13.91 -3.21
CA GLU A 132 4.07 15.32 -3.58
C GLU A 132 4.19 15.51 -5.11
N PHE A 133 5.10 14.80 -5.75
CA PHE A 133 5.22 14.80 -7.21
C PHE A 133 3.96 14.25 -7.89
N VAL A 134 3.43 13.13 -7.40
CA VAL A 134 2.21 12.55 -7.94
C VAL A 134 1.02 13.49 -7.78
N GLU A 135 0.86 14.11 -6.63
CA GLU A 135 -0.23 15.07 -6.37
C GLU A 135 -0.10 16.35 -7.22
N ALA A 136 1.11 16.76 -7.54
CA ALA A 136 1.37 17.85 -8.47
C ALA A 136 1.12 17.46 -9.94
N GLY A 137 0.83 16.18 -10.22
CA GLY A 137 0.68 15.65 -11.57
C GLY A 137 2.00 15.48 -12.34
N ASP A 138 3.12 15.61 -11.65
CA ASP A 138 4.46 15.48 -12.22
C ASP A 138 5.00 14.05 -11.97
N VAL A 139 4.91 13.19 -12.95
CA VAL A 139 5.26 11.77 -12.83
C VAL A 139 6.45 11.33 -13.68
N ASP A 140 6.97 12.22 -14.57
CA ASP A 140 8.00 11.88 -15.55
C ASP A 140 9.04 12.97 -15.82
N SER A 141 9.03 14.08 -15.06
CA SER A 141 10.03 15.15 -15.19
C SER A 141 11.45 14.66 -14.81
N ASP A 142 12.46 15.43 -15.24
CA ASP A 142 13.83 15.19 -14.83
C ASP A 142 14.00 15.29 -13.31
N GLN A 143 13.22 16.13 -12.63
CA GLN A 143 13.26 16.31 -11.18
C GLN A 143 12.82 15.05 -10.45
N VAL A 144 11.69 14.46 -10.83
CA VAL A 144 11.22 13.21 -10.21
C VAL A 144 12.16 12.06 -10.54
N ARG A 145 12.75 12.05 -11.74
CA ARG A 145 13.75 11.04 -12.12
C ARG A 145 15.00 11.10 -11.26
N VAL A 146 15.59 12.28 -11.09
CA VAL A 146 16.76 12.50 -10.22
C VAL A 146 16.46 12.12 -8.78
N LEU A 147 15.26 12.45 -8.28
CA LEU A 147 14.83 12.02 -6.96
C LEU A 147 14.72 10.49 -6.88
N ALA A 148 14.14 9.85 -7.87
CA ALA A 148 14.02 8.39 -7.94
C ALA A 148 15.39 7.71 -7.98
N GLU A 149 16.33 8.18 -8.80
CA GLU A 149 17.69 7.65 -8.87
C GLU A 149 18.37 7.64 -7.50
N ARG A 150 18.23 8.73 -6.74
CA ARG A 150 18.80 8.86 -5.40
C ARG A 150 18.12 7.94 -4.38
N LEU A 151 16.78 7.93 -4.36
CA LEU A 151 16.01 7.19 -3.35
C LEU A 151 16.02 5.68 -3.60
N LEU A 152 16.07 5.25 -4.87
CA LEU A 152 16.05 3.83 -5.22
C LEU A 152 17.44 3.18 -5.24
N ALA A 153 18.51 3.96 -5.05
CA ALA A 153 19.87 3.42 -5.05
C ALA A 153 20.06 2.23 -4.10
N PRO A 154 19.62 2.26 -2.83
CA PRO A 154 19.81 1.12 -1.94
C PRO A 154 19.10 -0.15 -2.40
N VAL A 155 17.89 -0.01 -2.97
CA VAL A 155 17.10 -1.14 -3.48
C VAL A 155 17.73 -1.71 -4.76
N ARG A 156 18.29 -0.85 -5.60
CA ARG A 156 19.01 -1.24 -6.81
C ARG A 156 20.31 -1.97 -6.48
N GLU A 157 21.09 -1.45 -5.50
CA GLU A 157 22.33 -2.06 -5.02
C GLU A 157 22.10 -3.44 -4.37
N ALA A 158 20.94 -3.64 -3.74
CA ALA A 158 20.51 -4.93 -3.22
C ALA A 158 20.12 -5.93 -4.34
N GLU A 159 20.15 -5.51 -5.61
CA GLU A 159 19.82 -6.35 -6.77
C GLU A 159 18.47 -7.07 -6.64
N VAL A 160 17.47 -6.42 -6.03
CA VAL A 160 16.14 -7.00 -5.86
C VAL A 160 15.53 -7.36 -7.23
N ASP A 161 14.90 -8.51 -7.34
CA ASP A 161 14.22 -8.93 -8.57
C ASP A 161 12.72 -8.59 -8.55
N THR A 162 12.21 -8.28 -7.39
CA THR A 162 10.81 -7.92 -7.18
C THR A 162 10.74 -6.67 -6.31
N LEU A 163 9.88 -5.72 -6.68
CA LEU A 163 9.70 -4.46 -5.96
C LEU A 163 8.23 -4.23 -5.62
N VAL A 164 7.95 -4.12 -4.32
CA VAL A 164 6.63 -3.76 -3.81
C VAL A 164 6.49 -2.25 -3.77
N LEU A 165 5.42 -1.72 -4.36
CA LEU A 165 5.05 -0.32 -4.29
C LEU A 165 4.15 -0.09 -3.06
N GLY A 166 4.75 0.12 -1.90
CA GLY A 166 4.09 0.27 -0.59
C GLY A 166 3.43 1.64 -0.38
N CYS A 167 2.86 2.22 -1.43
CA CYS A 167 2.07 3.44 -1.38
C CYS A 167 1.13 3.49 -2.59
N THR A 168 -0.13 3.86 -2.36
CA THR A 168 -1.17 3.94 -3.40
C THR A 168 -0.88 4.98 -4.49
N HIS A 169 0.05 5.91 -4.27
CA HIS A 169 0.48 6.90 -5.26
C HIS A 169 1.57 6.36 -6.20
N TYR A 170 2.41 5.45 -5.73
CA TYR A 170 3.61 5.01 -6.46
C TYR A 170 3.34 4.28 -7.77
N PRO A 171 2.20 3.61 -7.99
CA PRO A 171 1.86 3.08 -9.31
C PRO A 171 1.81 4.12 -10.42
N LEU A 172 1.50 5.38 -10.09
CA LEU A 172 1.53 6.48 -11.04
C LEU A 172 2.96 6.85 -11.47
N LEU A 173 3.96 6.54 -10.64
CA LEU A 173 5.40 6.68 -10.93
C LEU A 173 6.01 5.40 -11.53
N ALA A 174 5.23 4.35 -11.82
CA ALA A 174 5.76 3.04 -12.20
C ALA A 174 6.72 3.08 -13.39
N ARG A 175 6.47 3.95 -14.37
CA ARG A 175 7.37 4.12 -15.52
C ARG A 175 8.72 4.71 -15.12
N THR A 176 8.72 5.76 -14.30
CA THR A 176 9.92 6.40 -13.78
C THR A 176 10.70 5.44 -12.87
N ILE A 177 10.01 4.73 -11.99
CA ILE A 177 10.61 3.72 -11.10
C ILE A 177 11.24 2.59 -11.93
N ALA A 178 10.53 2.03 -12.91
CA ALA A 178 11.03 0.98 -13.77
C ALA A 178 12.26 1.42 -14.58
N ALA A 179 12.24 2.63 -15.13
CA ALA A 179 13.37 3.20 -15.87
C ALA A 179 14.63 3.34 -14.99
N VAL A 180 14.47 3.77 -13.74
CA VAL A 180 15.57 3.91 -12.77
C VAL A 180 16.08 2.55 -12.29
N MET A 181 15.17 1.61 -12.04
CA MET A 181 15.52 0.24 -11.63
C MET A 181 16.14 -0.59 -12.76
N GLY A 182 15.93 -0.19 -14.03
CA GLY A 182 16.39 -0.93 -15.21
C GLY A 182 15.71 -2.29 -15.38
N ARG A 183 14.54 -2.48 -14.79
CA ARG A 183 13.78 -3.74 -14.75
C ARG A 183 12.29 -3.49 -14.78
N GLU A 184 11.53 -4.52 -15.16
CA GLU A 184 10.09 -4.53 -14.98
C GLU A 184 9.74 -4.63 -13.49
N VAL A 185 8.85 -3.77 -13.03
CA VAL A 185 8.45 -3.71 -11.61
C VAL A 185 7.16 -4.50 -11.44
N VAL A 186 7.19 -5.54 -10.60
CA VAL A 186 5.98 -6.27 -10.20
C VAL A 186 5.16 -5.37 -9.26
N ARG A 187 3.90 -5.12 -9.62
CA ARG A 187 3.00 -4.25 -8.85
C ARG A 187 2.20 -5.07 -7.84
N SER A 188 2.24 -4.66 -6.58
CA SER A 188 1.50 -5.34 -5.50
C SER A 188 -0.02 -5.27 -5.63
N GLU A 189 -0.56 -4.32 -6.41
CA GLU A 189 -2.00 -4.11 -6.54
C GLU A 189 -2.70 -5.07 -7.50
N GLU A 190 -1.94 -5.76 -8.35
CA GLU A 190 -2.49 -6.71 -9.33
C GLU A 190 -2.89 -8.06 -8.68
N HIS A 191 -2.56 -8.26 -7.39
CA HIS A 191 -2.78 -9.53 -6.69
C HIS A 191 -3.80 -9.42 -5.56
N THR A 192 -5.02 -9.02 -5.88
CA THR A 192 -6.15 -9.01 -4.94
C THR A 192 -6.88 -10.35 -4.85
N SER A 193 -6.26 -11.46 -5.24
CA SER A 193 -6.87 -12.80 -5.27
C SER A 193 -7.40 -13.29 -3.91
N GLU A 194 -6.93 -12.74 -2.79
CA GLU A 194 -7.45 -13.07 -1.47
C GLU A 194 -8.90 -12.60 -1.23
N LEU A 195 -9.32 -11.56 -1.93
CA LEU A 195 -10.69 -11.06 -1.81
C LEU A 195 -11.73 -12.03 -2.41
N GLN A 196 -11.31 -12.99 -3.22
CA GLN A 196 -12.19 -13.98 -3.84
C GLN A 196 -12.74 -15.04 -2.85
N SER A 197 -12.14 -15.20 -1.67
CA SER A 197 -12.58 -16.23 -0.70
C SER A 197 -13.78 -15.83 0.16
N HIS A 198 -14.20 -14.57 0.12
CA HIS A 198 -15.30 -14.05 0.93
C HIS A 198 -16.49 -13.64 0.07
N SER A 199 -17.33 -14.59 -0.30
CA SER A 199 -18.59 -14.32 -1.01
C SER A 199 -19.62 -13.60 -0.12
N PHE A 200 -20.22 -12.53 -0.68
CA PHE A 200 -21.33 -11.72 -0.13
C PHE A 200 -20.96 -10.56 0.80
N ILE A 201 -20.42 -9.43 0.24
CA ILE A 201 -20.08 -8.33 1.18
C ILE A 201 -20.09 -6.95 0.49
N SER A 202 -20.67 -5.91 1.15
CA SER A 202 -20.41 -4.50 0.86
C SER A 202 -19.06 -4.10 1.43
N TYR A 203 -18.19 -3.55 0.61
CA TYR A 203 -16.83 -3.13 0.99
C TYR A 203 -16.78 -1.64 1.22
N ALA A 204 -16.06 -1.22 2.26
CA ALA A 204 -15.62 0.15 2.40
C ALA A 204 -14.10 0.21 2.22
N VAL A 205 -13.64 1.13 1.38
CA VAL A 205 -12.22 1.32 1.04
C VAL A 205 -11.81 2.72 1.49
N PHE A 206 -10.75 2.84 2.25
CA PHE A 206 -10.15 4.12 2.60
C PHE A 206 -8.62 4.07 2.67
#